data_cec407aec85d4f1096fff28aa7dfc691
#
_entry.id   cec407aec85d4f1096fff28aa7dfc691
#
_cell.length_a   1.000
_cell.length_b   1.000
_cell.length_c   1.000
_cell.angle_alpha   90.00
_cell.angle_beta   90.00
_cell.angle_gamma   90.00
#
_symmetry.space_group_name_H-M   'P 1'
#
loop_
_entity.id
_entity.type
_entity.pdbx_description
1 polymer ?
#
loop_
_entity_poly.entity_id
_entity_poly.type
_entity_poly.pdbx_seq_one_letter_code
_entity_poly.pdbx_strand_id
1 'polypeptide(L)'
;MAKQANLFASVIEPPLAPDGRTEPRLWIRRLAILSDPQTIIRDVSLRPGLNIVWTPDMSNSGSGALAHGSGKTTFCRLLRGCLGEPGLASEAQRSRIMMRLPQGAVAAEILIDGVCWVAVRPLGLSVSEFVVRIGSVEEAMARGRHEGDPSTIDQAVMSSFFANLAQASPPDVGREHVWDVLRAWITRDQECRLADVLAWRSSQTQSRSRAQVLSETSKLTMVRLALRALDAEERLAATRERELVAKA
;
A
#
# COMPACT_ATOMS: atom_id res chain seq x y z
N MET A 1 1.74 41.19 15.03
CA MET A 1 1.44 40.14 14.04
C MET A 1 2.75 39.53 13.58
N ALA A 2 3.13 38.37 14.10
CA ALA A 2 4.34 37.66 13.69
C ALA A 2 4.09 36.99 12.31
N LYS A 3 4.92 37.34 11.32
CA LYS A 3 4.94 36.66 10.02
C LYS A 3 5.33 35.23 10.24
N GLN A 4 4.39 34.32 9.99
CA GLN A 4 4.63 32.87 9.93
C GLN A 4 5.66 32.64 8.81
N ALA A 5 6.88 32.27 9.16
CA ALA A 5 7.91 31.93 8.19
C ALA A 5 7.42 30.69 7.41
N ASN A 6 7.38 30.80 6.10
CA ASN A 6 7.00 29.70 5.23
C ASN A 6 8.16 28.69 5.21
N LEU A 7 8.10 27.70 6.10
CA LEU A 7 9.09 26.63 6.26
C LEU A 7 9.30 25.77 4.99
N PHE A 8 8.48 25.96 3.96
CA PHE A 8 8.51 25.19 2.72
C PHE A 8 8.75 26.09 1.49
N ALA A 9 9.38 27.26 1.67
CA ALA A 9 9.62 28.21 0.58
C ALA A 9 10.66 27.71 -0.45
N SER A 10 11.47 26.70 -0.14
CA SER A 10 12.27 25.97 -1.11
C SER A 10 11.57 24.64 -1.39
N VAL A 11 10.96 24.52 -2.56
CA VAL A 11 10.59 23.22 -3.11
C VAL A 11 11.92 22.48 -3.32
N ILE A 12 12.26 21.57 -2.41
CA ILE A 12 13.34 20.62 -2.66
C ILE A 12 12.84 19.76 -3.80
N GLU A 13 13.32 20.02 -5.02
CA GLU A 13 13.06 19.10 -6.13
C GLU A 13 13.55 17.73 -5.70
N PRO A 14 12.69 16.69 -5.72
CA PRO A 14 13.14 15.37 -5.41
C PRO A 14 14.25 14.99 -6.39
N PRO A 15 15.33 14.32 -5.94
CA PRO A 15 16.39 13.90 -6.84
C PRO A 15 15.76 13.06 -7.96
N LEU A 16 16.13 13.38 -9.20
CA LEU A 16 15.71 12.62 -10.38
C LEU A 16 16.07 11.15 -10.16
N ALA A 17 15.12 10.28 -10.45
CA ALA A 17 15.41 8.85 -10.46
C ALA A 17 16.56 8.57 -11.46
N PRO A 18 17.41 7.55 -11.23
CA PRO A 18 18.56 7.25 -12.08
C PRO A 18 18.22 7.05 -13.58
N ASP A 19 16.95 6.80 -13.87
CA ASP A 19 16.39 6.61 -15.23
C ASP A 19 15.73 7.89 -15.79
N GLY A 20 15.94 9.05 -15.17
CA GLY A 20 15.37 10.34 -15.60
C GLY A 20 13.89 10.50 -15.28
N ARG A 21 13.29 9.63 -14.49
CA ARG A 21 11.87 9.72 -14.10
C ARG A 21 11.65 10.84 -13.10
N THR A 22 10.56 11.56 -13.27
CA THR A 22 10.08 12.57 -12.34
C THR A 22 9.06 12.02 -11.34
N GLU A 23 8.53 10.82 -11.58
CA GLU A 23 7.51 10.19 -10.74
C GLU A 23 8.00 8.86 -10.13
N PRO A 24 7.53 8.52 -8.92
CA PRO A 24 7.78 7.21 -8.34
C PRO A 24 7.25 6.08 -9.25
N ARG A 25 7.95 4.94 -9.28
CA ARG A 25 7.51 3.77 -10.06
C ARG A 25 6.20 3.17 -9.56
N LEU A 26 5.92 3.30 -8.28
CA LEU A 26 4.70 2.86 -7.63
C LEU A 26 4.19 3.96 -6.71
N TRP A 27 2.98 4.43 -6.95
CA TRP A 27 2.33 5.39 -6.06
C TRP A 27 0.81 5.35 -6.24
N ILE A 28 0.08 5.85 -5.25
CA ILE A 28 -1.38 5.92 -5.27
C ILE A 28 -1.78 7.35 -5.62
N ARG A 29 -2.48 7.52 -6.73
CA ARG A 29 -2.96 8.83 -7.19
C ARG A 29 -4.25 9.26 -6.49
N ARG A 30 -5.13 8.29 -6.19
CA ARG A 30 -6.46 8.58 -5.65
C ARG A 30 -6.97 7.41 -4.82
N LEU A 31 -7.70 7.72 -3.75
CA LEU A 31 -8.49 6.76 -2.99
C LEU A 31 -9.93 7.24 -2.95
N ALA A 32 -10.86 6.42 -3.41
CA ALA A 32 -12.30 6.69 -3.36
C ALA A 32 -12.99 5.66 -2.45
N ILE A 33 -13.93 6.14 -1.64
CA ILE A 33 -14.85 5.28 -0.88
C ILE A 33 -16.24 5.47 -1.48
N LEU A 34 -16.84 4.36 -1.89
CA LEU A 34 -18.14 4.32 -2.56
C LEU A 34 -19.19 3.68 -1.63
N SER A 35 -20.41 4.22 -1.61
CA SER A 35 -21.58 3.60 -0.98
C SER A 35 -22.21 2.53 -1.87
N ASP A 36 -22.09 2.72 -3.17
CA ASP A 36 -22.55 1.85 -4.24
C ASP A 36 -21.69 2.11 -5.50
N PRO A 37 -21.78 1.31 -6.58
CA PRO A 37 -20.95 1.46 -7.76
C PRO A 37 -20.96 2.83 -8.45
N GLN A 38 -21.96 3.67 -8.19
CA GLN A 38 -22.14 4.96 -8.83
C GLN A 38 -21.91 6.16 -7.91
N THR A 39 -21.87 5.93 -6.58
CA THR A 39 -21.87 7.01 -5.59
C THR A 39 -20.61 7.03 -4.76
N ILE A 40 -19.74 8.00 -5.01
CA ILE A 40 -18.53 8.26 -4.21
C ILE A 40 -18.92 9.12 -2.99
N ILE A 41 -18.68 8.61 -1.78
CA ILE A 41 -18.96 9.31 -0.51
C ILE A 41 -17.70 9.98 0.07
N ARG A 42 -16.52 9.55 -0.34
CA ARG A 42 -15.24 10.20 -0.01
C ARG A 42 -14.29 10.04 -1.18
N ASP A 43 -13.63 11.12 -1.52
CA ASP A 43 -12.66 11.20 -2.60
C ASP A 43 -11.42 11.90 -2.11
N VAL A 44 -10.27 11.22 -2.19
CA VAL A 44 -9.00 11.74 -1.71
C VAL A 44 -7.96 11.62 -2.82
N SER A 45 -7.63 12.74 -3.42
CA SER A 45 -6.52 12.84 -4.36
C SER A 45 -5.20 12.94 -3.61
N LEU A 46 -4.21 12.20 -4.08
CA LEU A 46 -2.84 12.21 -3.59
C LEU A 46 -1.93 12.73 -4.70
N ARG A 47 -0.75 13.18 -4.33
CA ARG A 47 0.28 13.67 -5.25
C ARG A 47 1.58 12.91 -5.04
N PRO A 48 2.47 12.85 -6.02
CA PRO A 48 3.84 12.39 -5.79
C PRO A 48 4.51 13.22 -4.68
N GLY A 49 5.30 12.56 -3.84
CA GLY A 49 5.97 13.20 -2.70
C GLY A 49 5.14 13.17 -1.42
N LEU A 50 5.31 14.16 -0.56
CA LEU A 50 4.73 14.20 0.78
C LEU A 50 3.24 14.56 0.73
N ASN A 51 2.41 13.68 1.30
CA ASN A 51 0.99 13.91 1.59
C ASN A 51 0.77 13.84 3.09
N ILE A 52 0.17 14.87 3.66
CA ILE A 52 -0.08 14.96 5.12
C ILE A 52 -1.57 14.90 5.36
N VAL A 53 -2.01 13.88 6.09
CA VAL A 53 -3.40 13.76 6.58
C VAL A 53 -3.44 14.37 7.99
N TRP A 54 -4.01 15.55 8.07
CA TRP A 54 -4.10 16.33 9.30
C TRP A 54 -5.55 16.45 9.75
N THR A 55 -5.76 16.41 11.06
CA THR A 55 -7.06 16.70 11.68
C THR A 55 -6.89 17.92 12.57
N PRO A 56 -7.70 18.97 12.37
CA PRO A 56 -7.67 20.13 13.27
C PRO A 56 -7.85 19.72 14.72
N ASP A 57 -7.12 20.37 15.61
CA ASP A 57 -7.34 20.20 17.04
C ASP A 57 -8.66 20.88 17.43
N MET A 58 -9.66 20.08 17.78
CA MET A 58 -10.99 20.53 18.17
C MET A 58 -11.08 20.75 19.70
N SER A 59 -9.95 20.93 20.38
CA SER A 59 -9.91 21.09 21.84
C SER A 59 -10.77 22.25 22.36
N ASN A 60 -11.08 23.25 21.52
CA ASN A 60 -11.94 24.38 21.86
C ASN A 60 -13.44 24.14 21.67
N SER A 61 -13.87 23.00 21.15
CA SER A 61 -15.30 22.73 20.85
C SER A 61 -15.99 21.83 21.86
N GLY A 62 -15.43 21.61 23.04
CA GLY A 62 -16.10 20.94 24.17
C GLY A 62 -16.35 19.43 23.99
N SER A 63 -16.02 18.85 22.86
CA SER A 63 -16.16 17.42 22.58
C SER A 63 -14.81 16.76 22.40
N GLY A 64 -14.09 16.56 23.50
CA GLY A 64 -12.75 15.92 23.52
C GLY A 64 -12.66 14.49 22.98
N ALA A 65 -13.77 13.95 22.44
CA ALA A 65 -13.84 12.62 21.89
C ALA A 65 -13.48 12.53 20.38
N LEU A 66 -13.39 13.64 19.64
CA LEU A 66 -13.31 13.61 18.18
C LEU A 66 -11.88 13.52 17.61
N ALA A 67 -10.85 13.87 18.36
CA ALA A 67 -9.45 13.80 17.88
C ALA A 67 -9.02 12.37 17.55
N HIS A 68 -9.47 11.38 18.33
CA HIS A 68 -9.17 9.96 18.10
C HIS A 68 -10.09 9.28 17.07
N GLY A 69 -11.23 9.88 16.70
CA GLY A 69 -12.22 9.32 15.78
C GLY A 69 -12.12 9.82 14.32
N SER A 70 -11.09 10.58 13.97
CA SER A 70 -11.00 11.29 12.68
C SER A 70 -10.79 10.40 11.45
N GLY A 71 -10.65 9.08 11.61
CA GLY A 71 -10.52 8.14 10.50
C GLY A 71 -9.12 8.02 9.89
N LYS A 72 -8.09 8.69 10.44
CA LYS A 72 -6.70 8.61 9.91
C LYS A 72 -6.19 7.17 9.80
N THR A 73 -6.32 6.39 10.87
CA THR A 73 -5.92 4.98 10.89
C THR A 73 -6.74 4.16 9.88
N THR A 74 -8.03 4.44 9.76
CA THR A 74 -8.90 3.78 8.76
C THR A 74 -8.44 4.11 7.35
N PHE A 75 -8.12 5.37 7.07
CA PHE A 75 -7.58 5.79 5.77
C PHE A 75 -6.30 5.03 5.41
N CYS A 76 -5.33 4.96 6.31
CA CYS A 76 -4.11 4.18 6.08
C CYS A 76 -4.39 2.67 5.86
N ARG A 77 -5.36 2.10 6.60
CA ARG A 77 -5.78 0.70 6.41
C ARG A 77 -6.44 0.47 5.06
N LEU A 78 -7.26 1.41 4.59
CA LEU A 78 -7.88 1.32 3.26
C LEU A 78 -6.83 1.40 2.16
N LEU A 79 -5.85 2.31 2.26
CA LEU A 79 -4.71 2.35 1.34
C LEU A 79 -3.95 1.02 1.29
N ARG A 80 -3.61 0.47 2.45
CA ARG A 80 -2.94 -0.85 2.55
C ARG A 80 -3.79 -1.97 1.95
N GLY A 81 -5.10 -1.93 2.20
CA GLY A 81 -6.04 -2.87 1.61
C GLY A 81 -6.02 -2.83 0.09
N CYS A 82 -6.07 -1.64 -0.52
CA CYS A 82 -5.96 -1.49 -1.97
C CYS A 82 -4.60 -1.93 -2.53
N LEU A 83 -3.56 -1.94 -1.70
CA LEU A 83 -2.25 -2.52 -2.03
C LEU A 83 -2.18 -4.04 -1.78
N GLY A 84 -3.30 -4.71 -1.51
CA GLY A 84 -3.41 -6.16 -1.37
C GLY A 84 -3.29 -6.68 0.07
N GLU A 85 -3.25 -5.82 1.12
CA GLU A 85 -3.24 -6.31 2.49
C GLU A 85 -4.60 -6.93 2.86
N PRO A 86 -4.65 -8.18 3.33
CA PRO A 86 -5.88 -8.79 3.78
C PRO A 86 -6.38 -8.12 5.07
N GLY A 87 -7.69 -7.89 5.15
CA GLY A 87 -8.31 -7.37 6.37
C GLY A 87 -8.29 -5.85 6.48
N LEU A 88 -9.27 -5.18 5.85
CA LEU A 88 -9.47 -3.72 5.92
C LEU A 88 -9.84 -3.23 7.33
N ALA A 89 -10.39 -4.11 8.17
CA ALA A 89 -10.90 -3.77 9.50
C ALA A 89 -10.97 -5.03 10.38
N SER A 90 -11.17 -4.84 11.71
CA SER A 90 -11.48 -5.96 12.60
C SER A 90 -12.82 -6.61 12.22
N GLU A 91 -13.03 -7.86 12.61
CA GLU A 91 -14.26 -8.61 12.28
C GLU A 91 -15.53 -7.85 12.73
N ALA A 92 -15.51 -7.31 13.95
CA ALA A 92 -16.63 -6.52 14.46
C ALA A 92 -16.86 -5.22 13.67
N GLN A 93 -15.79 -4.59 13.18
CA GLN A 93 -15.89 -3.41 12.32
C GLN A 93 -16.38 -3.79 10.93
N ARG A 94 -15.90 -4.90 10.35
CA ARG A 94 -16.36 -5.40 9.05
C ARG A 94 -17.85 -5.63 9.02
N SER A 95 -18.39 -6.33 10.01
CA SER A 95 -19.82 -6.61 10.10
C SER A 95 -20.65 -5.31 10.12
N ARG A 96 -20.20 -4.30 10.87
CA ARG A 96 -20.87 -2.98 10.91
C ARG A 96 -20.77 -2.23 9.57
N ILE A 97 -19.62 -2.27 8.91
CA ILE A 97 -19.40 -1.65 7.60
C ILE A 97 -20.32 -2.31 6.57
N MET A 98 -20.33 -3.66 6.52
CA MET A 98 -21.15 -4.43 5.60
C MET A 98 -22.66 -4.15 5.74
N MET A 99 -23.15 -3.97 6.98
CA MET A 99 -24.55 -3.61 7.22
C MET A 99 -24.87 -2.19 6.73
N ARG A 100 -23.93 -1.25 6.85
CA ARG A 100 -24.15 0.15 6.45
C ARG A 100 -23.89 0.42 4.97
N LEU A 101 -22.99 -0.35 4.37
CA LEU A 101 -22.54 -0.20 3.00
C LEU A 101 -22.59 -1.56 2.27
N PRO A 102 -23.80 -2.16 2.12
CA PRO A 102 -23.92 -3.51 1.54
C PRO A 102 -23.44 -3.58 0.08
N GLN A 103 -23.49 -2.48 -0.66
CA GLN A 103 -22.95 -2.34 -2.02
C GLN A 103 -21.67 -1.51 -2.07
N GLY A 104 -21.11 -1.19 -0.89
CA GLY A 104 -19.97 -0.31 -0.79
C GLY A 104 -18.66 -0.95 -1.21
N ALA A 105 -17.75 -0.10 -1.68
CA ALA A 105 -16.40 -0.47 -2.03
C ALA A 105 -15.40 0.63 -1.66
N VAL A 106 -14.15 0.27 -1.54
CA VAL A 106 -13.03 1.21 -1.63
C VAL A 106 -12.26 0.91 -2.91
N ALA A 107 -11.91 1.95 -3.64
CA ALA A 107 -11.15 1.85 -4.87
C ALA A 107 -9.95 2.79 -4.85
N ALA A 108 -8.82 2.34 -5.37
CA ALA A 108 -7.62 3.16 -5.48
C ALA A 108 -7.07 3.14 -6.92
N GLU A 109 -6.69 4.32 -7.39
CA GLU A 109 -5.91 4.48 -8.61
C GLU A 109 -4.43 4.38 -8.26
N ILE A 110 -3.79 3.33 -8.74
CA ILE A 110 -2.41 2.98 -8.44
C ILE A 110 -1.61 3.07 -9.73
N LEU A 111 -0.60 3.91 -9.75
CA LEU A 111 0.31 3.98 -10.88
C LEU A 111 1.48 3.03 -10.64
N ILE A 112 1.70 2.15 -11.61
CA ILE A 112 2.80 1.19 -11.66
C ILE A 112 3.55 1.45 -12.96
N ASP A 113 4.77 1.97 -12.86
CA ASP A 113 5.60 2.39 -14.01
C ASP A 113 4.86 3.31 -15.01
N GLY A 114 4.07 4.26 -14.47
CA GLY A 114 3.28 5.20 -15.25
C GLY A 114 1.95 4.65 -15.80
N VAL A 115 1.68 3.36 -15.62
CA VAL A 115 0.42 2.72 -16.02
C VAL A 115 -0.58 2.75 -14.87
N CYS A 116 -1.78 3.26 -15.12
CA CYS A 116 -2.84 3.29 -14.12
C CYS A 116 -3.53 1.93 -13.99
N TRP A 117 -3.60 1.48 -12.75
CA TRP A 117 -4.36 0.33 -12.31
C TRP A 117 -5.38 0.77 -11.27
N VAL A 118 -6.59 0.26 -11.36
CA VAL A 118 -7.62 0.48 -10.33
C VAL A 118 -7.83 -0.81 -9.56
N ALA A 119 -7.56 -0.74 -8.25
CA ALA A 119 -7.83 -1.84 -7.33
C ALA A 119 -9.14 -1.56 -6.59
N VAL A 120 -10.12 -2.45 -6.72
CA VAL A 120 -11.43 -2.37 -6.07
C VAL A 120 -11.51 -3.43 -4.97
N ARG A 121 -11.81 -2.99 -3.75
CA ARG A 121 -11.96 -3.82 -2.56
C ARG A 121 -13.37 -3.69 -1.99
N PRO A 122 -14.09 -4.79 -1.80
CA PRO A 122 -15.45 -4.74 -1.26
C PRO A 122 -15.46 -4.28 0.21
N LEU A 123 -16.38 -3.41 0.53
CA LEU A 123 -16.80 -3.09 1.90
C LEU A 123 -18.08 -3.86 2.27
N GLY A 124 -18.92 -4.16 1.29
CA GLY A 124 -20.12 -4.96 1.40
C GLY A 124 -20.00 -6.32 0.71
N LEU A 125 -21.13 -6.98 0.51
CA LEU A 125 -21.20 -8.32 -0.09
C LEU A 125 -21.48 -8.30 -1.60
N SER A 126 -21.98 -7.19 -2.12
CA SER A 126 -22.47 -7.10 -3.51
C SER A 126 -21.38 -6.74 -4.52
N VAL A 127 -20.22 -6.30 -4.07
CA VAL A 127 -19.08 -5.95 -4.92
C VAL A 127 -18.02 -7.02 -4.82
N SER A 128 -17.53 -7.49 -5.95
CA SER A 128 -16.39 -8.40 -6.00
C SER A 128 -15.07 -7.64 -5.94
N GLU A 129 -14.04 -8.26 -5.38
CA GLU A 129 -12.68 -7.76 -5.46
C GLU A 129 -12.13 -7.98 -6.87
N PHE A 130 -11.53 -6.94 -7.45
CA PHE A 130 -10.82 -7.03 -8.72
C PHE A 130 -9.81 -5.90 -8.89
N VAL A 131 -8.90 -6.10 -9.82
CA VAL A 131 -7.91 -5.11 -10.24
C VAL A 131 -7.97 -5.02 -11.76
N VAL A 132 -7.97 -3.82 -12.28
CA VAL A 132 -8.07 -3.60 -13.73
C VAL A 132 -7.12 -2.50 -14.17
N ARG A 133 -6.52 -2.69 -15.35
CA ARG A 133 -5.72 -1.66 -16.01
C ARG A 133 -6.65 -0.69 -16.74
N ILE A 134 -6.93 0.46 -16.13
CA ILE A 134 -7.88 1.45 -16.66
C ILE A 134 -7.55 2.84 -16.08
N GLY A 135 -8.08 3.91 -16.70
CA GLY A 135 -7.71 5.29 -16.40
C GLY A 135 -8.23 5.84 -15.08
N SER A 136 -9.43 5.41 -14.63
CA SER A 136 -10.10 5.99 -13.46
C SER A 136 -10.95 5.00 -12.68
N VAL A 137 -11.30 5.39 -11.44
CA VAL A 137 -12.23 4.63 -10.59
C VAL A 137 -13.60 4.52 -11.24
N GLU A 138 -14.10 5.62 -11.83
CA GLU A 138 -15.41 5.67 -12.47
C GLU A 138 -15.51 4.67 -13.63
N GLU A 139 -14.48 4.64 -14.48
CA GLU A 139 -14.41 3.68 -15.57
C GLU A 139 -14.34 2.23 -15.07
N ALA A 140 -13.56 1.98 -14.00
CA ALA A 140 -13.47 0.66 -13.40
C ALA A 140 -14.80 0.18 -12.83
N MET A 141 -15.51 1.07 -12.13
CA MET A 141 -16.83 0.75 -11.55
C MET A 141 -17.89 0.55 -12.63
N ALA A 142 -17.87 1.33 -13.71
CA ALA A 142 -18.77 1.17 -14.84
C ALA A 142 -18.53 -0.13 -15.62
N ARG A 143 -17.25 -0.49 -15.81
CA ARG A 143 -16.84 -1.73 -16.47
C ARG A 143 -17.15 -2.96 -15.61
N GLY A 144 -16.91 -2.87 -14.31
CA GLY A 144 -16.96 -4.01 -13.40
C GLY A 144 -15.84 -5.02 -13.62
N ARG A 145 -15.92 -6.15 -12.91
CA ARG A 145 -14.98 -7.27 -13.06
C ARG A 145 -15.27 -8.08 -14.31
N HIS A 146 -14.21 -8.41 -15.05
CA HIS A 146 -14.28 -9.34 -16.18
C HIS A 146 -13.48 -10.61 -15.90
N GLU A 147 -13.78 -11.67 -16.62
CA GLU A 147 -13.00 -12.89 -16.60
C GLU A 147 -11.58 -12.59 -17.11
N GLY A 148 -10.57 -13.08 -16.38
CA GLY A 148 -9.16 -12.79 -16.69
C GLY A 148 -8.59 -11.55 -16.02
N ASP A 149 -9.42 -10.69 -15.39
CA ASP A 149 -8.88 -9.60 -14.58
C ASP A 149 -8.15 -10.16 -13.34
N PRO A 150 -6.99 -9.58 -12.98
CA PRO A 150 -6.33 -9.94 -11.72
C PRO A 150 -7.29 -9.78 -10.54
N SER A 151 -7.32 -10.76 -9.66
CA SER A 151 -8.11 -10.64 -8.43
C SER A 151 -7.45 -9.74 -7.38
N THR A 152 -6.12 -9.58 -7.47
CA THR A 152 -5.34 -8.79 -6.51
C THR A 152 -4.30 -7.92 -7.20
N ILE A 153 -3.94 -6.81 -6.57
CA ILE A 153 -2.88 -5.92 -7.04
C ILE A 153 -1.51 -6.61 -7.03
N ASP A 154 -1.33 -7.65 -6.22
CA ASP A 154 -0.10 -8.42 -6.11
C ASP A 154 0.35 -8.94 -7.48
N GLN A 155 -0.56 -9.45 -8.29
CA GLN A 155 -0.26 -9.95 -9.63
C GLN A 155 0.24 -8.84 -10.55
N ALA A 156 -0.41 -7.67 -10.52
CA ALA A 156 -0.01 -6.52 -11.34
C ALA A 156 1.36 -5.98 -10.91
N VAL A 157 1.61 -5.86 -9.61
CA VAL A 157 2.90 -5.39 -9.07
C VAL A 157 4.01 -6.39 -9.37
N MET A 158 3.77 -7.68 -9.15
CA MET A 158 4.78 -8.72 -9.39
C MET A 158 5.17 -8.82 -10.86
N SER A 159 4.22 -8.76 -11.78
CA SER A 159 4.51 -8.85 -13.21
C SER A 159 5.26 -7.61 -13.74
N SER A 160 4.92 -6.41 -13.25
CA SER A 160 5.48 -5.15 -13.76
C SER A 160 6.75 -4.71 -13.04
N PHE A 161 6.86 -4.96 -11.74
CA PHE A 161 7.86 -4.33 -10.89
C PHE A 161 8.89 -5.30 -10.34
N PHE A 162 8.48 -6.51 -9.97
CA PHE A 162 9.28 -7.44 -9.18
C PHE A 162 9.62 -8.77 -9.86
N ALA A 163 9.30 -8.95 -11.13
CA ALA A 163 9.58 -10.20 -11.85
C ALA A 163 11.05 -10.67 -11.67
N ASN A 164 11.99 -9.73 -11.74
CA ASN A 164 13.43 -10.01 -11.56
C ASN A 164 13.86 -10.07 -10.09
N LEU A 165 13.14 -9.39 -9.18
CA LEU A 165 13.48 -9.39 -7.75
C LEU A 165 13.10 -10.70 -7.06
N ALA A 166 12.03 -11.34 -7.52
CA ALA A 166 11.60 -12.61 -6.96
C ALA A 166 12.65 -13.73 -7.11
N GLN A 167 13.55 -13.62 -8.10
CA GLN A 167 14.64 -14.58 -8.30
C GLN A 167 15.77 -14.44 -7.28
N ALA A 168 16.02 -13.23 -6.81
CA ALA A 168 17.08 -12.92 -5.86
C ALA A 168 16.59 -12.73 -4.42
N SER A 169 15.30 -13.01 -4.13
CA SER A 169 14.77 -12.92 -2.77
C SER A 169 15.35 -14.00 -1.86
N PRO A 170 15.51 -13.74 -0.54
CA PRO A 170 15.98 -14.74 0.41
C PRO A 170 15.15 -16.04 0.37
N PRO A 171 15.74 -17.21 0.67
CA PRO A 171 15.03 -18.50 0.61
C PRO A 171 13.78 -18.59 1.48
N ASP A 172 13.79 -17.94 2.64
CA ASP A 172 12.66 -17.88 3.59
C ASP A 172 11.53 -16.94 3.12
N VAL A 173 11.77 -16.16 2.05
CA VAL A 173 10.75 -15.37 1.37
C VAL A 173 10.31 -16.10 0.11
N GLY A 174 9.16 -16.76 0.13
CA GLY A 174 8.55 -17.36 -1.06
C GLY A 174 8.33 -16.32 -2.16
N ARG A 175 8.47 -16.71 -3.44
CA ARG A 175 8.29 -15.79 -4.58
C ARG A 175 6.93 -15.08 -4.53
N GLU A 176 5.92 -15.81 -4.12
CA GLU A 176 4.54 -15.35 -3.96
C GLU A 176 4.37 -14.35 -2.81
N HIS A 177 5.36 -14.25 -1.91
CA HIS A 177 5.32 -13.38 -0.73
C HIS A 177 6.19 -12.12 -0.84
N VAL A 178 6.97 -11.97 -1.92
CA VAL A 178 7.86 -10.82 -2.12
C VAL A 178 7.11 -9.50 -1.97
N TRP A 179 5.94 -9.38 -2.61
CA TRP A 179 5.13 -8.18 -2.49
C TRP A 179 4.58 -7.99 -1.08
N ASP A 180 4.10 -9.03 -0.41
CA ASP A 180 3.60 -8.92 0.97
C ASP A 180 4.65 -8.36 1.91
N VAL A 181 5.89 -8.82 1.80
CA VAL A 181 7.02 -8.35 2.61
C VAL A 181 7.36 -6.90 2.30
N LEU A 182 7.49 -6.55 1.03
CA LEU A 182 7.81 -5.18 0.61
C LEU A 182 6.67 -4.20 0.93
N ARG A 183 5.42 -4.61 0.76
CA ARG A 183 4.25 -3.84 1.17
C ARG A 183 4.29 -3.54 2.67
N ALA A 184 4.66 -4.51 3.51
CA ALA A 184 4.80 -4.28 4.94
C ALA A 184 5.85 -3.21 5.25
N TRP A 185 6.95 -3.18 4.50
CA TRP A 185 7.98 -2.16 4.64
C TRP A 185 7.51 -0.76 4.22
N ILE A 186 6.91 -0.62 3.04
CA ILE A 186 6.49 0.69 2.52
C ILE A 186 5.24 1.23 3.21
N THR A 187 4.48 0.40 3.91
CA THR A 187 3.25 0.77 4.61
C THR A 187 3.33 0.46 6.11
N ARG A 188 4.37 0.95 6.78
CA ARG A 188 4.59 0.68 8.21
C ARG A 188 3.39 1.09 9.07
N ASP A 189 3.15 0.32 10.14
CA ASP A 189 2.15 0.68 11.13
C ASP A 189 2.60 1.89 11.95
N GLN A 190 1.64 2.70 12.37
CA GLN A 190 1.90 3.84 13.23
C GLN A 190 2.44 3.45 14.61
N GLU A 191 2.14 2.21 15.06
CA GLU A 191 2.63 1.62 16.30
C GLU A 191 4.11 1.19 16.21
N CYS A 192 4.66 1.05 15.00
CA CYS A 192 6.06 0.75 14.80
C CYS A 192 6.91 1.97 15.04
N ARG A 193 7.78 1.92 16.04
CA ARG A 193 8.68 3.02 16.38
C ARG A 193 9.69 3.24 15.27
N LEU A 194 10.01 4.49 14.97
CA LEU A 194 11.03 4.84 13.97
C LEU A 194 12.46 4.46 14.40
N ALA A 195 12.66 4.18 15.68
CA ALA A 195 13.95 3.74 16.22
C ALA A 195 14.38 2.36 15.68
N ASP A 196 13.42 1.51 15.31
CA ASP A 196 13.69 0.20 14.72
C ASP A 196 13.24 0.22 13.25
N VAL A 197 14.21 0.31 12.35
CA VAL A 197 14.00 0.37 10.90
C VAL A 197 13.41 -0.93 10.35
N LEU A 198 13.67 -2.06 11.00
CA LEU A 198 13.22 -3.38 10.57
C LEU A 198 11.90 -3.83 11.24
N ALA A 199 11.36 -3.07 12.18
CA ALA A 199 10.03 -3.29 12.73
C ALA A 199 8.98 -2.64 11.82
N TRP A 200 8.37 -3.43 10.93
CA TRP A 200 7.42 -2.94 9.93
C TRP A 200 5.97 -3.13 10.32
N ARG A 201 5.70 -4.12 11.16
CA ARG A 201 4.38 -4.42 11.72
C ARG A 201 4.50 -4.61 13.22
N SER A 202 3.60 -3.99 13.95
CA SER A 202 3.47 -4.24 15.40
C SER A 202 2.98 -5.68 15.64
N SER A 203 3.51 -6.32 16.67
CA SER A 203 3.02 -7.64 17.11
C SER A 203 1.55 -7.60 17.59
N GLN A 204 1.05 -6.41 17.93
CA GLN A 204 -0.34 -6.20 18.33
C GLN A 204 -1.27 -5.89 17.15
N THR A 205 -0.72 -5.68 15.93
CA THR A 205 -1.55 -5.44 14.76
C THR A 205 -2.28 -6.71 14.32
N GLN A 206 -3.45 -6.55 13.73
CA GLN A 206 -4.19 -7.65 13.09
C GLN A 206 -3.63 -8.03 11.71
N SER A 207 -2.55 -7.39 11.27
CA SER A 207 -1.86 -7.74 10.03
C SER A 207 -1.32 -9.16 10.10
N ARG A 208 -1.58 -9.92 9.05
CA ARG A 208 -1.06 -11.29 8.86
C ARG A 208 0.13 -11.33 7.91
N SER A 209 0.87 -10.22 7.81
CA SER A 209 2.03 -10.16 6.92
C SER A 209 3.14 -11.10 7.39
N ARG A 210 3.72 -11.83 6.44
CA ARG A 210 4.90 -12.66 6.68
C ARG A 210 6.11 -11.89 7.19
N ALA A 211 6.17 -10.59 6.95
CA ALA A 211 7.22 -9.72 7.47
C ALA A 211 7.39 -9.79 9.00
N GLN A 212 6.37 -10.26 9.74
CA GLN A 212 6.48 -10.42 11.20
C GLN A 212 7.37 -11.58 11.65
N VAL A 213 7.49 -12.63 10.82
CA VAL A 213 8.22 -13.86 11.16
C VAL A 213 9.57 -13.98 10.45
N LEU A 214 9.90 -13.05 9.57
CA LEU A 214 11.17 -13.05 8.85
C LEU A 214 12.33 -12.59 9.74
N SER A 215 13.51 -13.15 9.49
CA SER A 215 14.75 -12.70 10.10
C SER A 215 15.06 -11.24 9.71
N GLU A 216 15.83 -10.55 10.53
CA GLU A 216 16.29 -9.19 10.23
C GLU A 216 17.16 -9.18 8.96
N THR A 217 17.99 -10.19 8.76
CA THR A 217 18.82 -10.35 7.56
C THR A 217 17.96 -10.43 6.31
N SER A 218 16.90 -11.25 6.33
CA SER A 218 15.99 -11.40 5.19
C SER A 218 15.23 -10.10 4.90
N LYS A 219 14.77 -9.41 5.93
CA LYS A 219 14.14 -8.08 5.78
C LYS A 219 15.10 -7.08 5.15
N LEU A 220 16.35 -7.01 5.66
CA LEU A 220 17.34 -6.09 5.14
C LEU A 220 17.68 -6.41 3.67
N THR A 221 17.84 -7.68 3.34
CA THR A 221 18.09 -8.13 1.97
C THR A 221 16.94 -7.73 1.04
N MET A 222 15.70 -7.90 1.47
CA MET A 222 14.52 -7.49 0.69
C MET A 222 14.50 -5.97 0.45
N VAL A 223 14.81 -5.16 1.44
CA VAL A 223 14.92 -3.70 1.28
C VAL A 223 16.04 -3.33 0.33
N ARG A 224 17.23 -3.93 0.49
CA ARG A 224 18.38 -3.68 -0.41
C ARG A 224 18.08 -4.09 -1.85
N LEU A 225 17.38 -5.21 -2.06
CA LEU A 225 16.87 -5.61 -3.37
C LEU A 225 15.94 -4.56 -3.98
N ALA A 226 14.95 -4.12 -3.21
CA ALA A 226 13.96 -3.13 -3.68
C ALA A 226 14.63 -1.80 -4.03
N LEU A 227 15.62 -1.37 -3.26
CA LEU A 227 16.42 -0.17 -3.50
C LEU A 227 17.52 -0.34 -4.53
N ARG A 228 17.68 -1.54 -5.12
CA ARG A 228 18.81 -1.90 -6.01
C ARG A 228 20.18 -1.66 -5.38
N ALA A 229 20.27 -1.85 -4.06
CA ALA A 229 21.47 -1.64 -3.26
C ALA A 229 22.30 -2.92 -3.05
N LEU A 230 21.96 -4.03 -3.72
CA LEU A 230 22.78 -5.23 -3.83
C LEU A 230 23.66 -5.13 -5.08
N ASP A 231 24.93 -5.45 -4.95
CA ASP A 231 25.81 -5.57 -6.10
C ASP A 231 25.54 -6.84 -6.93
N ALA A 232 26.26 -7.02 -8.04
CA ALA A 232 26.06 -8.14 -8.95
C ALA A 232 26.42 -9.49 -8.31
N GLU A 233 27.48 -9.52 -7.50
CA GLU A 233 27.97 -10.75 -6.85
C GLU A 233 27.01 -11.19 -5.74
N GLU A 234 26.55 -10.26 -4.91
CA GLU A 234 25.53 -10.52 -3.87
C GLU A 234 24.24 -11.06 -4.47
N ARG A 235 23.79 -10.51 -5.62
CA ARG A 235 22.58 -11.00 -6.32
C ARG A 235 22.76 -12.41 -6.84
N LEU A 236 23.92 -12.71 -7.41
CA LEU A 236 24.25 -14.07 -7.88
C LEU A 236 24.32 -15.05 -6.71
N ALA A 237 24.94 -14.67 -5.58
CA ALA A 237 25.01 -15.49 -4.39
C ALA A 237 23.62 -15.80 -3.83
N ALA A 238 22.74 -14.79 -3.70
CA ALA A 238 21.37 -14.98 -3.24
C ALA A 238 20.55 -15.88 -4.18
N THR A 239 20.76 -15.78 -5.49
CA THR A 239 20.12 -16.64 -6.48
C THR A 239 20.57 -18.10 -6.34
N ARG A 240 21.88 -18.32 -6.19
CA ARG A 240 22.46 -19.68 -6.01
C ARG A 240 22.00 -20.33 -4.71
N GLU A 241 22.00 -19.58 -3.61
CA GLU A 241 21.49 -20.07 -2.32
C GLU A 241 20.05 -20.56 -2.45
N ARG A 242 19.19 -19.76 -3.10
CA ARG A 242 17.80 -20.13 -3.33
C ARG A 242 17.67 -21.40 -4.18
N GLU A 243 18.46 -21.54 -5.25
CA GLU A 243 18.44 -22.73 -6.08
C GLU A 243 18.88 -24.00 -5.32
N LEU A 244 19.85 -23.87 -4.41
CA LEU A 244 20.31 -24.97 -3.56
C LEU A 244 19.23 -25.39 -2.57
N VAL A 245 18.59 -24.44 -1.90
CA VAL A 245 17.47 -24.72 -0.97
C VAL A 245 16.27 -25.37 -1.68
N ALA A 246 15.99 -24.97 -2.93
CA ALA A 246 14.90 -25.56 -3.70
C ALA A 246 15.18 -26.99 -4.19
N LYS A 247 16.45 -27.46 -4.15
CA LYS A 247 16.88 -28.82 -4.54
C LYS A 247 17.04 -29.76 -3.35
N ALA A 248 17.04 -29.24 -2.13
CA ALA A 248 17.13 -29.99 -0.88
C ALA A 248 15.75 -30.38 -0.36
#